data_d7f6848a9272b0a1176dc22117e0b6bc
#
_entry.id   d7f6848a9272b0a1176dc22117e0b6bc
#
_cell.length_a   1.000
_cell.length_b   1.000
_cell.length_c   1.000
_cell.angle_alpha   90.00
_cell.angle_beta   90.00
_cell.angle_gamma   90.00
#
_symmetry.space_group_name_H-M   'P 1'
#
loop_
_entity.id
_entity.type
_entity.pdbx_description
1 polymer ?
#
loop_
_entity_poly.entity_id
_entity_poly.type
_entity_poly.pdbx_seq_one_letter_code
_entity_poly.pdbx_strand_id
1 'polypeptide(L)'
;MEIAFQQINIDDFELCVAARKDAYFCSFGQYDGFDDFISGYRERVLDRLATSGWFYIHIFVDGQFAGQLEFRSFSPEPETGYVHLIYLKPNFRGSGLAAKLQDYIVSTLSKAGCLRAVLSVSRTNHRALTFYKRHGWEFVRKNPKHDETDFYQLWLRT
;
A
#
# COMPACT_ATOMS: atom_id res chain seq x y z
N MET A 1 13.02 6.70 -18.21
CA MET A 1 12.44 5.64 -17.34
C MET A 1 10.95 5.58 -17.56
N GLU A 2 10.46 4.45 -18.04
CA GLU A 2 9.04 4.27 -18.28
C GLU A 2 8.39 3.55 -17.11
N ILE A 3 7.40 4.19 -16.50
CA ILE A 3 6.69 3.64 -15.34
C ILE A 3 5.26 3.30 -15.77
N ALA A 4 4.87 2.03 -15.58
CA ALA A 4 3.52 1.57 -15.90
C ALA A 4 2.81 1.14 -14.62
N PHE A 5 1.59 1.64 -14.43
CA PHE A 5 0.68 1.20 -13.36
C PHE A 5 -0.42 0.39 -14.01
N GLN A 6 -0.60 -0.84 -13.56
CA GLN A 6 -1.65 -1.68 -14.16
C GLN A 6 -2.32 -2.54 -13.09
N GLN A 7 -3.59 -2.86 -13.33
CA GLN A 7 -4.31 -3.76 -12.45
C GLN A 7 -3.58 -5.10 -12.39
N ILE A 8 -3.48 -5.68 -11.20
CA ILE A 8 -2.80 -6.96 -11.00
C ILE A 8 -3.46 -8.04 -11.84
N ASN A 9 -2.63 -8.79 -12.57
CA ASN A 9 -3.06 -10.00 -13.26
C ASN A 9 -2.87 -11.16 -12.28
N ILE A 10 -3.94 -11.92 -12.02
CA ILE A 10 -3.88 -13.02 -11.04
C ILE A 10 -2.86 -14.09 -11.44
N ASP A 11 -2.52 -14.19 -12.73
CA ASP A 11 -1.48 -15.12 -13.17
C ASP A 11 -0.10 -14.77 -12.60
N ASP A 12 0.08 -13.54 -12.12
CA ASP A 12 1.30 -13.07 -11.47
C ASP A 12 1.17 -13.10 -9.93
N PHE A 13 0.31 -13.95 -9.40
CA PHE A 13 0.04 -13.98 -7.97
C PHE A 13 1.30 -14.22 -7.13
N GLU A 14 2.29 -14.97 -7.63
CA GLU A 14 3.54 -15.17 -6.90
C GLU A 14 4.29 -13.86 -6.64
N LEU A 15 4.14 -12.86 -7.52
CA LEU A 15 4.71 -11.53 -7.27
C LEU A 15 4.01 -10.86 -6.09
N CYS A 16 2.71 -11.08 -5.94
CA CYS A 16 1.93 -10.53 -4.83
C CYS A 16 2.40 -11.10 -3.49
N VAL A 17 2.61 -12.42 -3.43
CA VAL A 17 3.07 -13.08 -2.21
C VAL A 17 4.48 -12.60 -1.85
N ALA A 18 5.37 -12.51 -2.84
CA ALA A 18 6.74 -12.03 -2.61
C ALA A 18 6.74 -10.60 -2.09
N ALA A 19 5.89 -9.73 -2.64
CA ALA A 19 5.76 -8.35 -2.19
C ALA A 19 5.27 -8.28 -0.74
N ARG A 20 4.24 -9.06 -0.40
CA ARG A 20 3.71 -9.10 0.96
C ARG A 20 4.72 -9.64 1.96
N LYS A 21 5.49 -10.66 1.55
CA LYS A 21 6.51 -11.26 2.42
C LYS A 21 7.62 -10.27 2.74
N ASP A 22 8.12 -9.57 1.73
CA ASP A 22 9.16 -8.56 1.93
C ASP A 22 8.63 -7.38 2.76
N ALA A 23 7.42 -6.93 2.49
CA ALA A 23 6.79 -5.86 3.26
C ALA A 23 6.60 -6.26 4.72
N TYR A 24 6.23 -7.51 4.97
CA TYR A 24 6.08 -8.05 6.33
C TYR A 24 7.41 -7.99 7.07
N PHE A 25 8.49 -8.41 6.42
CA PHE A 25 9.82 -8.33 7.01
C PHE A 25 10.23 -6.88 7.28
N CYS A 26 9.95 -5.95 6.37
CA CYS A 26 10.24 -4.53 6.58
C CYS A 26 9.50 -3.96 7.80
N SER A 27 8.30 -4.47 8.08
CA SER A 27 7.50 -4.00 9.20
C SER A 27 7.92 -4.63 10.53
N PHE A 28 8.28 -5.90 10.54
CA PHE A 28 8.46 -6.66 11.77
C PHE A 28 9.87 -7.22 11.99
N GLY A 29 10.75 -7.14 10.99
CA GLY A 29 12.13 -7.61 11.08
C GLY A 29 12.30 -9.12 11.11
N GLN A 30 11.24 -9.87 10.85
CA GLN A 30 11.23 -11.33 10.91
C GLN A 30 10.04 -11.88 10.13
N TYR A 31 10.01 -13.20 9.92
CA TYR A 31 8.93 -13.86 9.16
C TYR A 31 7.96 -14.65 10.04
N ASP A 32 8.13 -14.67 11.36
CA ASP A 32 7.23 -15.39 12.25
C ASP A 32 5.80 -14.87 12.08
N GLY A 33 4.86 -15.79 11.91
CA GLY A 33 3.45 -15.45 11.72
C GLY A 33 3.06 -15.12 10.28
N PHE A 34 4.02 -15.10 9.34
CA PHE A 34 3.69 -14.75 7.96
C PHE A 34 2.72 -15.74 7.31
N ASP A 35 2.89 -17.04 7.57
CA ASP A 35 2.01 -18.05 6.96
C ASP A 35 0.54 -17.84 7.37
N ASP A 36 0.31 -17.53 8.65
CA ASP A 36 -1.04 -17.18 9.11
C ASP A 36 -1.52 -15.87 8.52
N PHE A 37 -0.64 -14.88 8.45
CA PHE A 37 -0.93 -13.56 7.91
C PHE A 37 -1.39 -13.65 6.45
N ILE A 38 -0.72 -14.48 5.64
CA ILE A 38 -1.00 -14.58 4.19
C ILE A 38 -2.16 -15.53 3.87
N SER A 39 -2.64 -16.28 4.86
CA SER A 39 -3.73 -17.23 4.65
C SER A 39 -4.96 -16.56 4.06
N GLY A 40 -5.53 -17.15 3.01
CA GLY A 40 -6.70 -16.61 2.32
C GLY A 40 -6.42 -15.42 1.40
N TYR A 41 -5.16 -15.06 1.22
CA TYR A 41 -4.81 -13.87 0.44
C TYR A 41 -5.20 -14.00 -1.04
N ARG A 42 -5.04 -15.18 -1.65
CA ARG A 42 -5.38 -15.36 -3.06
C ARG A 42 -6.88 -15.11 -3.29
N GLU A 43 -7.72 -15.65 -2.43
CA GLU A 43 -9.17 -15.47 -2.52
C GLU A 43 -9.54 -14.00 -2.33
N ARG A 44 -8.88 -13.30 -1.41
CA ARG A 44 -9.12 -11.87 -1.20
C ARG A 44 -8.73 -11.06 -2.44
N VAL A 45 -7.60 -11.36 -3.05
CA VAL A 45 -7.16 -10.66 -4.26
C VAL A 45 -8.17 -10.85 -5.37
N LEU A 46 -8.59 -12.10 -5.62
CA LEU A 46 -9.58 -12.39 -6.65
C LEU A 46 -10.88 -11.63 -6.41
N ASP A 47 -11.39 -11.64 -5.19
CA ASP A 47 -12.62 -10.95 -4.82
C ASP A 47 -12.48 -9.44 -5.04
N ARG A 48 -11.39 -8.86 -4.58
CA ARG A 48 -11.18 -7.42 -4.64
C ARG A 48 -10.89 -6.93 -6.06
N LEU A 49 -10.24 -7.73 -6.89
CA LEU A 49 -10.06 -7.40 -8.30
C LEU A 49 -11.41 -7.27 -9.02
N ALA A 50 -12.42 -8.01 -8.57
CA ALA A 50 -13.75 -7.99 -9.15
C ALA A 50 -14.69 -6.98 -8.48
N THR A 51 -14.25 -6.26 -7.45
CA THR A 51 -15.11 -5.39 -6.66
C THR A 51 -14.73 -3.92 -6.88
N SER A 52 -15.73 -3.11 -7.26
CA SER A 52 -15.53 -1.68 -7.44
C SER A 52 -15.05 -1.02 -6.16
N GLY A 53 -14.14 -0.07 -6.28
CA GLY A 53 -13.61 0.66 -5.13
C GLY A 53 -12.33 0.07 -4.54
N TRP A 54 -11.92 -1.09 -5.00
CA TRP A 54 -10.64 -1.71 -4.63
C TRP A 54 -9.64 -1.55 -5.76
N PHE A 55 -8.39 -1.24 -5.40
CA PHE A 55 -7.31 -1.01 -6.36
C PHE A 55 -6.11 -1.87 -5.96
N TYR A 56 -5.87 -2.90 -6.75
CA TYR A 56 -4.72 -3.80 -6.61
C TYR A 56 -3.87 -3.60 -7.85
N ILE A 57 -2.72 -2.96 -7.68
CA ILE A 57 -1.94 -2.41 -8.79
C ILE A 57 -0.51 -2.92 -8.73
N HIS A 58 0.00 -3.39 -9.88
CA HIS A 58 1.42 -3.65 -10.05
C HIS A 58 2.08 -2.48 -10.78
N ILE A 59 3.31 -2.17 -10.38
CA ILE A 59 4.13 -1.14 -10.99
C ILE A 59 5.28 -1.83 -11.71
N PHE A 60 5.44 -1.47 -12.99
CA PHE A 60 6.56 -1.95 -13.80
C PHE A 60 7.39 -0.74 -14.23
N VAL A 61 8.71 -0.88 -14.11
CA VAL A 61 9.66 0.15 -14.55
C VAL A 61 10.48 -0.45 -15.67
N ASP A 62 10.37 0.12 -16.86
CA ASP A 62 11.02 -0.38 -18.06
C ASP A 62 10.77 -1.89 -18.25
N GLY A 63 9.54 -2.32 -17.98
CA GLY A 63 9.09 -3.70 -18.13
C GLY A 63 9.44 -4.63 -16.98
N GLN A 64 10.12 -4.15 -15.96
CA GLN A 64 10.49 -4.95 -14.78
C GLN A 64 9.56 -4.69 -13.62
N PHE A 65 9.16 -5.74 -12.91
CA PHE A 65 8.32 -5.60 -11.74
C PHE A 65 9.06 -4.78 -10.66
N ALA A 66 8.45 -3.69 -10.23
CA ALA A 66 9.05 -2.76 -9.30
C ALA A 66 8.32 -2.65 -7.97
N GLY A 67 7.01 -2.87 -7.94
CA GLY A 67 6.26 -2.68 -6.71
C GLY A 67 4.79 -3.03 -6.82
N GLN A 68 4.08 -2.83 -5.70
CA GLN A 68 2.67 -3.19 -5.60
C GLN A 68 1.94 -2.20 -4.68
N LEU A 69 0.73 -1.84 -5.09
CA LEU A 69 -0.18 -1.03 -4.30
C LEU A 69 -1.46 -1.81 -4.03
N GLU A 70 -1.97 -1.69 -2.81
CA GLU A 70 -3.29 -2.21 -2.45
C GLU A 70 -4.00 -1.12 -1.65
N PHE A 71 -5.09 -0.61 -2.19
CA PHE A 71 -5.85 0.44 -1.50
C PHE A 71 -7.31 0.41 -1.94
N ARG A 72 -8.15 1.15 -1.22
CA ARG A 72 -9.57 1.23 -1.52
C ARG A 72 -10.07 2.65 -1.35
N SER A 73 -11.15 2.99 -2.09
CA SER A 73 -11.71 4.34 -2.08
C SER A 73 -12.82 4.52 -1.05
N PHE A 74 -12.98 3.57 -0.13
CA PHE A 74 -14.01 3.62 0.91
C PHE A 74 -13.44 3.10 2.23
N SER A 75 -14.07 3.47 3.32
CA SER A 75 -13.74 3.00 4.67
C SER A 75 -14.96 3.26 5.56
N PRO A 76 -14.93 2.88 6.85
CA PRO A 76 -16.01 3.25 7.77
C PRO A 76 -16.21 4.76 7.91
N GLU A 77 -15.18 5.57 7.59
CA GLU A 77 -15.28 7.01 7.63
C GLU A 77 -15.68 7.58 6.28
N PRO A 78 -16.60 8.57 6.25
CA PRO A 78 -17.06 9.16 4.97
C PRO A 78 -15.90 9.82 4.22
N GLU A 79 -15.94 9.72 2.89
CA GLU A 79 -15.00 10.40 1.99
C GLU A 79 -13.53 10.09 2.28
N THR A 80 -13.29 8.95 2.90
CA THR A 80 -11.96 8.53 3.35
C THR A 80 -11.61 7.18 2.75
N GLY A 81 -10.52 7.14 1.99
CA GLY A 81 -9.94 5.90 1.47
C GLY A 81 -8.97 5.29 2.46
N TYR A 82 -8.58 4.06 2.20
CA TYR A 82 -7.65 3.33 3.05
C TYR A 82 -6.56 2.67 2.22
N VAL A 83 -5.32 2.86 2.63
CA VAL A 83 -4.15 2.29 1.94
C VAL A 83 -3.64 1.10 2.74
N HIS A 84 -3.67 -0.08 2.11
CA HIS A 84 -3.27 -1.33 2.75
C HIS A 84 -1.80 -1.66 2.51
N LEU A 85 -1.26 -1.26 1.36
CA LEU A 85 0.12 -1.58 0.99
C LEU A 85 0.67 -0.57 0.01
N ILE A 86 1.86 -0.06 0.31
CA ILE A 86 2.72 0.67 -0.63
C ILE A 86 4.06 -0.07 -0.58
N TYR A 87 4.39 -0.77 -1.66
CA TYR A 87 5.57 -1.62 -1.68
C TYR A 87 6.43 -1.32 -2.90
N LEU A 88 7.74 -1.17 -2.67
CA LEU A 88 8.77 -1.13 -3.71
C LEU A 88 9.78 -2.23 -3.45
N LYS A 89 10.19 -2.91 -4.52
CA LYS A 89 11.31 -3.86 -4.43
C LYS A 89 12.57 -3.11 -3.97
N PRO A 90 13.45 -3.79 -3.23
CA PRO A 90 14.64 -3.13 -2.67
C PRO A 90 15.49 -2.36 -3.68
N ASN A 91 15.68 -2.91 -4.89
CA ASN A 91 16.52 -2.28 -5.91
C ASN A 91 15.88 -1.02 -6.54
N PHE A 92 14.61 -0.75 -6.27
CA PHE A 92 13.93 0.46 -6.74
C PHE A 92 13.75 1.50 -5.64
N ARG A 93 14.18 1.21 -4.42
CA ARG A 93 14.08 2.16 -3.29
C ARG A 93 15.14 3.25 -3.41
N GLY A 94 14.82 4.42 -2.89
CA GLY A 94 15.76 5.55 -2.89
C GLY A 94 15.89 6.25 -4.24
N SER A 95 15.00 5.95 -5.19
CA SER A 95 15.05 6.51 -6.55
C SER A 95 14.03 7.61 -6.82
N GLY A 96 13.24 8.01 -5.80
CA GLY A 96 12.13 8.94 -5.98
C GLY A 96 10.85 8.28 -6.49
N LEU A 97 10.88 6.98 -6.74
CA LEU A 97 9.72 6.26 -7.27
C LEU A 97 8.57 6.21 -6.27
N ALA A 98 8.88 6.12 -4.96
CA ALA A 98 7.85 6.08 -3.93
C ALA A 98 6.93 7.31 -3.96
N ALA A 99 7.47 8.48 -4.27
CA ALA A 99 6.67 9.69 -4.42
C ALA A 99 5.68 9.57 -5.58
N LYS A 100 6.09 8.92 -6.66
CA LYS A 100 5.20 8.68 -7.81
C LYS A 100 4.11 7.68 -7.49
N LEU A 101 4.40 6.69 -6.64
CA LEU A 101 3.37 5.76 -6.14
C LEU A 101 2.34 6.51 -5.31
N GLN A 102 2.77 7.40 -4.44
CA GLN A 102 1.86 8.23 -3.66
C GLN A 102 1.00 9.11 -4.57
N ASP A 103 1.60 9.74 -5.58
CA ASP A 103 0.84 10.57 -6.53
C ASP A 103 -0.25 9.77 -7.22
N TYR A 104 0.04 8.52 -7.58
CA TYR A 104 -0.95 7.64 -8.20
C TYR A 104 -2.13 7.37 -7.27
N ILE A 105 -1.85 7.05 -6.00
CA ILE A 105 -2.88 6.83 -4.99
C ILE A 105 -3.73 8.08 -4.79
N VAL A 106 -3.08 9.23 -4.62
CA VAL A 106 -3.76 10.52 -4.40
C VAL A 106 -4.68 10.83 -5.57
N SER A 107 -4.17 10.72 -6.79
CA SER A 107 -4.96 10.98 -8.00
C SER A 107 -6.16 10.04 -8.10
N THR A 108 -5.96 8.75 -7.86
CA THR A 108 -7.02 7.74 -7.94
C THR A 108 -8.10 8.00 -6.89
N LEU A 109 -7.70 8.22 -5.65
CA LEU A 109 -8.66 8.46 -4.56
C LEU A 109 -9.39 9.78 -4.73
N SER A 110 -8.70 10.83 -5.17
CA SER A 110 -9.35 12.13 -5.43
C SER A 110 -10.41 12.01 -6.50
N LYS A 111 -10.13 11.29 -7.58
CA LYS A 111 -11.10 11.05 -8.66
C LYS A 111 -12.30 10.25 -8.18
N ALA A 112 -12.10 9.41 -7.17
CA ALA A 112 -13.17 8.61 -6.58
C ALA A 112 -13.99 9.39 -5.53
N GLY A 113 -13.66 10.66 -5.29
CA GLY A 113 -14.41 11.52 -4.36
C GLY A 113 -13.89 11.52 -2.94
N CYS A 114 -12.74 10.92 -2.69
CA CYS A 114 -12.15 10.94 -1.35
C CYS A 114 -11.53 12.31 -1.04
N LEU A 115 -11.67 12.74 0.20
CA LEU A 115 -11.00 13.94 0.71
C LEU A 115 -9.78 13.60 1.54
N ARG A 116 -9.68 12.36 2.01
CA ARG A 116 -8.63 11.92 2.91
C ARG A 116 -8.30 10.45 2.66
N ALA A 117 -7.05 10.08 2.93
CA ALA A 117 -6.59 8.70 2.96
C ALA A 117 -6.03 8.38 4.33
N VAL A 118 -6.19 7.14 4.77
CA VAL A 118 -5.67 6.64 6.04
C VAL A 118 -4.85 5.38 5.78
N LEU A 119 -3.80 5.17 6.55
CA LEU A 119 -3.06 3.92 6.55
C LEU A 119 -2.65 3.55 7.97
N SER A 120 -2.28 2.29 8.15
CA SER A 120 -1.71 1.78 9.38
C SER A 120 -0.26 1.39 9.11
N VAL A 121 0.66 1.79 9.98
CA VAL A 121 2.08 1.53 9.80
C VAL A 121 2.70 1.08 11.12
N SER A 122 3.63 0.11 11.03
CA SER A 122 4.38 -0.36 12.19
C SER A 122 5.28 0.76 12.73
N ARG A 123 5.31 0.92 14.08
CA ARG A 123 6.17 1.91 14.73
C ARG A 123 7.66 1.61 14.54
N THR A 124 8.00 0.38 14.17
CA THR A 124 9.38 -0.04 13.94
C THR A 124 9.81 0.10 12.48
N ASN A 125 8.87 0.41 11.59
CA ASN A 125 9.20 0.59 10.18
C ASN A 125 9.66 2.04 9.93
N HIS A 126 10.89 2.34 10.37
CA HIS A 126 11.42 3.71 10.35
C HIS A 126 11.55 4.29 8.95
N ARG A 127 11.85 3.46 7.96
CA ARG A 127 11.91 3.91 6.56
C ARG A 127 10.56 4.44 6.11
N ALA A 128 9.50 3.66 6.34
CA ALA A 128 8.15 4.08 5.96
C ALA A 128 7.71 5.32 6.72
N LEU A 129 7.97 5.37 8.03
CA LEU A 129 7.61 6.53 8.84
C LEU A 129 8.31 7.79 8.35
N THR A 130 9.59 7.71 8.01
CA THR A 130 10.34 8.84 7.47
C THR A 130 9.73 9.32 6.16
N PHE A 131 9.39 8.38 5.27
CA PHE A 131 8.76 8.72 4.00
C PHE A 131 7.41 9.39 4.23
N TYR A 132 6.55 8.80 5.06
CA TYR A 132 5.21 9.33 5.29
C TYR A 132 5.25 10.74 5.88
N LYS A 133 6.08 10.97 6.88
CA LYS A 133 6.21 12.29 7.49
C LYS A 133 6.73 13.33 6.49
N ARG A 134 7.67 12.93 5.64
CA ARG A 134 8.23 13.83 4.62
C ARG A 134 7.19 14.21 3.58
N HIS A 135 6.27 13.29 3.27
CA HIS A 135 5.30 13.46 2.18
C HIS A 135 3.90 13.83 2.66
N GLY A 136 3.79 14.41 3.85
CA GLY A 136 2.56 15.05 4.30
C GLY A 136 1.62 14.19 5.13
N TRP A 137 1.97 12.96 5.41
CA TRP A 137 1.15 12.12 6.27
C TRP A 137 1.33 12.55 7.73
N GLU A 138 0.22 12.52 8.48
CA GLU A 138 0.18 12.95 9.87
C GLU A 138 -0.31 11.82 10.77
N PHE A 139 0.30 11.70 11.95
CA PHE A 139 -0.15 10.75 12.96
C PHE A 139 -1.58 11.07 13.40
N VAL A 140 -2.41 10.03 13.51
CA VAL A 140 -3.79 10.17 14.01
C VAL A 140 -3.92 9.59 15.40
N ARG A 141 -3.65 8.29 15.54
CA ARG A 141 -3.78 7.58 16.82
C ARG A 141 -3.19 6.18 16.69
N LYS A 142 -3.02 5.53 17.85
CA LYS A 142 -2.64 4.12 17.89
C LYS A 142 -3.76 3.27 17.31
N ASN A 143 -3.39 2.18 16.64
CA ASN A 143 -4.35 1.22 16.12
C ASN A 143 -4.82 0.33 17.26
N PRO A 144 -6.12 0.36 17.63
CA PRO A 144 -6.61 -0.44 18.77
C PRO A 144 -6.62 -1.94 18.51
N LYS A 145 -6.53 -2.36 17.24
CA LYS A 145 -6.55 -3.79 16.86
C LYS A 145 -5.16 -4.39 16.74
N HIS A 146 -4.13 -3.56 16.57
CA HIS A 146 -2.75 -4.02 16.36
C HIS A 146 -1.80 -3.14 17.15
N ASP A 147 -1.35 -3.62 18.31
CA ASP A 147 -0.58 -2.84 19.29
C ASP A 147 0.68 -2.18 18.73
N GLU A 148 1.28 -2.76 17.69
CA GLU A 148 2.55 -2.27 17.17
C GLU A 148 2.40 -1.26 16.04
N THR A 149 1.17 -0.89 15.70
CA THR A 149 0.92 0.00 14.57
C THR A 149 0.19 1.25 14.99
N ASP A 150 0.36 2.29 14.18
CA ASP A 150 -0.31 3.58 14.33
C ASP A 150 -1.02 3.95 13.04
N PHE A 151 -2.12 4.68 13.16
CA PHE A 151 -2.81 5.25 12.01
C PHE A 151 -2.20 6.59 11.65
N TYR A 152 -2.01 6.80 10.34
CA TYR A 152 -1.60 8.07 9.73
C TYR A 152 -2.62 8.47 8.68
N GLN A 153 -2.75 9.77 8.44
CA GLN A 153 -3.68 10.31 7.46
C GLN A 153 -2.99 11.27 6.51
N LEU A 154 -3.55 11.37 5.32
CA LEU A 154 -3.13 12.34 4.32
C LEU A 154 -4.38 13.03 3.77
N TRP A 155 -4.42 14.37 3.86
CA TRP A 155 -5.47 15.13 3.22
C TRP A 155 -5.17 15.25 1.73
N LEU A 156 -6.18 14.88 0.92
CA LEU A 156 -6.03 14.87 -0.53
C LEU A 156 -6.41 16.25 -1.05
N ARG A 157 -5.49 16.85 -1.77
CA ARG A 157 -5.73 18.14 -2.39
C ARG A 157 -5.80 17.98 -3.90
N THR A 158 -6.77 18.61 -4.48
CA THR A 158 -6.94 18.60 -5.94
C THR A 158 -6.40 19.88 -6.52
#